data_719921ec2310238e729d3a7152ca7669
#
_entry.id   719921ec2310238e729d3a7152ca7669
#
_cell.length_a   1.000
_cell.length_b   1.000
_cell.length_c   1.000
_cell.angle_alpha   90.00
_cell.angle_beta   90.00
_cell.angle_gamma   90.00
#
_symmetry.space_group_name_H-M   'P 1'
#
loop_
_entity.id
_entity.type
_entity.pdbx_description
1 polymer ?
#
loop_
_entity_poly.entity_id
_entity_poly.type
_entity_poly.pdbx_seq_one_letter_code
_entity_poly.pdbx_strand_id
1 'polypeptide(L)'
;MKKMRIDLYTHFFKVSHVHPSAYYALRRAFQELLQVQFIKIRGKVQKQNKNIFAAKSDEGEYRFHINYLPRFKEMLRDGLINDDEINYFKHEYPEPEEIDVKVPEKFQMRDYQEEALSYILDEGHSKLVAFSMGLGKTLTAVKAGELLGYRTIIIVLGRYKEKWRDDVLELYGADTNFMLVKGLAQLLSIIEQAKEGNPVPDVFIVTTTTMQLYIKEWEKHQGKEIEGMVPPEEMYEILKIGYRIIDEAHQHFHMVFKNDLYSNLYKAVYLTATLESNDKFIQAMYNLIWPRAMRGQAVKPAPYDKTTALLYQHLNPDRVRWKSNQGYSHVMYEQSIWKHIPSRVEYLDMIGDVVEQKFLPLYEPGKKMLIFCSLVDTCKEVADYLNQRFKDKKWQISKFTAEDNKEIIDTNDITVSTLGKAGTALDISGLIVCFNTVALAEPKANLQAKGRLRDLSKKPGFEHIVPEYIYTVATDIPRHVQYHQEKKMLFAGRTTRITEERAQYTIGQSLGEYFRLNLKSHWDNIKMENLKLHDKTK
;
A
#
# COMPACT_ATOMS: atom_id res chain seq x y z
N MET A 1 -1.22 2.87 -51.01
CA MET A 1 -1.81 3.17 -49.67
C MET A 1 -0.68 3.37 -48.67
N LYS A 2 -0.77 4.32 -47.77
CA LYS A 2 0.21 4.42 -46.69
C LYS A 2 0.03 3.19 -45.77
N LYS A 3 1.15 2.46 -45.52
CA LYS A 3 1.14 1.33 -44.58
C LYS A 3 0.84 1.82 -43.18
N MET A 4 0.16 0.99 -42.37
CA MET A 4 -0.02 1.25 -40.96
C MET A 4 1.34 1.36 -40.28
N ARG A 5 1.47 2.28 -39.30
CA ARG A 5 2.73 2.48 -38.60
C ARG A 5 2.57 2.06 -37.14
N ILE A 6 3.53 1.26 -36.66
CA ILE A 6 3.66 0.87 -35.27
C ILE A 6 5.05 1.29 -34.77
N ASP A 7 5.07 2.26 -33.87
CA ASP A 7 6.26 2.73 -33.17
C ASP A 7 6.42 1.95 -31.87
N LEU A 8 7.56 1.31 -31.66
CA LEU A 8 7.86 0.47 -30.49
C LEU A 8 8.81 1.22 -29.55
N TYR A 9 8.39 1.38 -28.31
CA TYR A 9 9.15 1.98 -27.20
C TYR A 9 9.40 0.93 -26.12
N THR A 10 10.17 1.25 -25.10
CA THR A 10 10.53 0.29 -24.05
C THR A 10 9.34 -0.21 -23.22
N HIS A 11 8.31 0.63 -23.00
CA HIS A 11 7.17 0.30 -22.16
C HIS A 11 5.82 0.32 -22.90
N PHE A 12 5.74 0.96 -24.04
CA PHE A 12 4.50 1.04 -24.83
C PHE A 12 4.78 0.91 -26.33
N PHE A 13 3.72 0.73 -27.10
CA PHE A 13 3.76 0.93 -28.53
C PHE A 13 2.66 1.89 -28.98
N LYS A 14 2.92 2.62 -30.05
CA LYS A 14 2.04 3.60 -30.64
C LYS A 14 1.63 3.16 -32.04
N VAL A 15 0.33 3.21 -32.33
CA VAL A 15 -0.25 2.89 -33.63
C VAL A 15 -0.72 4.17 -34.29
N SER A 16 -0.25 4.45 -35.50
CA SER A 16 -0.65 5.61 -36.28
C SER A 16 -0.86 5.21 -37.76
N HIS A 17 -1.37 6.13 -38.60
CA HIS A 17 -1.69 5.87 -40.00
C HIS A 17 -2.58 4.62 -40.18
N VAL A 18 -3.66 4.56 -39.39
CA VAL A 18 -4.50 3.37 -39.28
C VAL A 18 -5.24 3.07 -40.55
N HIS A 19 -5.07 1.89 -41.10
CA HIS A 19 -5.85 1.40 -42.22
C HIS A 19 -7.29 1.07 -41.79
N PRO A 20 -8.34 1.32 -42.60
CA PRO A 20 -9.73 1.03 -42.21
C PRO A 20 -9.98 -0.40 -41.69
N SER A 21 -9.32 -1.41 -42.26
CA SER A 21 -9.41 -2.81 -41.81
C SER A 21 -8.85 -3.02 -40.38
N ALA A 22 -7.92 -2.17 -39.92
CA ALA A 22 -7.37 -2.24 -38.55
C ALA A 22 -8.31 -1.72 -37.49
N TYR A 23 -9.37 -0.99 -37.86
CA TYR A 23 -10.35 -0.50 -36.86
C TYR A 23 -11.04 -1.62 -36.09
N TYR A 24 -11.20 -2.79 -36.70
CA TYR A 24 -11.71 -3.96 -35.98
C TYR A 24 -10.78 -4.37 -34.84
N ALA A 25 -9.48 -4.50 -35.12
CA ALA A 25 -8.49 -4.85 -34.10
C ALA A 25 -8.38 -3.79 -33.00
N LEU A 26 -8.38 -2.51 -33.36
CA LEU A 26 -8.37 -1.40 -32.41
C LEU A 26 -9.59 -1.41 -31.51
N ARG A 27 -10.78 -1.56 -32.08
CA ARG A 27 -12.02 -1.62 -31.31
C ARG A 27 -12.01 -2.78 -30.31
N ARG A 28 -11.57 -3.95 -30.74
CA ARG A 28 -11.44 -5.13 -29.91
C ARG A 28 -10.41 -4.92 -28.79
N ALA A 29 -9.25 -4.34 -29.09
CA ALA A 29 -8.22 -4.00 -28.11
C ALA A 29 -8.77 -3.05 -27.03
N PHE A 30 -9.48 -1.99 -27.44
CA PHE A 30 -10.11 -1.08 -26.47
C PHE A 30 -11.19 -1.76 -25.64
N GLN A 31 -11.94 -2.73 -26.17
CA GLN A 31 -12.93 -3.49 -25.42
C GLN A 31 -12.27 -4.44 -24.40
N GLU A 32 -11.19 -5.12 -24.77
CA GLU A 32 -10.44 -6.01 -23.85
C GLU A 32 -9.77 -5.21 -22.70
N LEU A 33 -9.34 -3.98 -22.97
CA LEU A 33 -8.67 -3.10 -22.00
C LEU A 33 -9.64 -2.14 -21.28
N LEU A 34 -10.95 -2.26 -21.49
CA LEU A 34 -11.97 -1.40 -20.90
C LEU A 34 -12.38 -1.93 -19.52
N GLN A 35 -12.08 -1.17 -18.47
CA GLN A 35 -12.60 -1.47 -17.14
C GLN A 35 -14.05 -1.03 -17.00
N VAL A 36 -14.92 -1.97 -16.67
CA VAL A 36 -16.31 -1.72 -16.37
C VAL A 36 -16.52 -1.71 -14.86
N GLN A 37 -16.97 -0.59 -14.32
CA GLN A 37 -17.30 -0.46 -12.90
C GLN A 37 -18.79 -0.15 -12.73
N PHE A 38 -19.39 -0.70 -11.69
CA PHE A 38 -20.74 -0.36 -11.28
C PHE A 38 -20.68 0.52 -10.04
N ILE A 39 -21.03 1.79 -10.19
CA ILE A 39 -21.02 2.77 -9.11
C ILE A 39 -22.44 3.14 -8.71
N LYS A 40 -22.66 3.35 -7.42
CA LYS A 40 -23.97 3.77 -6.91
C LYS A 40 -23.99 5.29 -6.76
N ILE A 41 -24.72 5.98 -7.65
CA ILE A 41 -24.91 7.43 -7.60
C ILE A 41 -26.37 7.72 -7.24
N ARG A 42 -26.59 8.48 -6.16
CA ARG A 42 -27.93 8.84 -5.66
C ARG A 42 -28.88 7.64 -5.54
N GLY A 43 -28.37 6.52 -5.01
CA GLY A 43 -29.16 5.30 -4.83
C GLY A 43 -29.31 4.40 -6.06
N LYS A 44 -28.99 4.85 -7.26
CA LYS A 44 -29.06 4.09 -8.52
C LYS A 44 -27.70 3.51 -8.89
N VAL A 45 -27.67 2.24 -9.29
CA VAL A 45 -26.44 1.61 -9.82
C VAL A 45 -26.28 2.08 -11.27
N GLN A 46 -25.13 2.71 -11.55
CA GLN A 46 -24.77 3.13 -12.91
C GLN A 46 -23.51 2.40 -13.36
N LYS A 47 -23.51 1.98 -14.62
CA LYS A 47 -22.36 1.41 -15.29
C LYS A 47 -21.44 2.55 -15.70
N GLN A 48 -20.19 2.52 -15.22
CA GLN A 48 -19.13 3.43 -15.64
C GLN A 48 -18.06 2.66 -16.37
N ASN A 49 -17.75 3.08 -17.59
CA ASN A 49 -16.65 2.57 -18.40
C ASN A 49 -15.42 3.44 -18.17
N LYS A 50 -14.30 2.83 -17.78
CA LYS A 50 -13.03 3.54 -17.61
C LYS A 50 -12.01 3.03 -18.61
N ASN A 51 -11.58 3.90 -19.51
CA ASN A 51 -10.53 3.62 -20.48
C ASN A 51 -9.19 4.15 -19.95
N ILE A 52 -8.55 3.36 -19.09
CA ILE A 52 -7.29 3.73 -18.43
C ILE A 52 -6.11 2.96 -19.04
N PHE A 53 -6.37 1.74 -19.52
CA PHE A 53 -5.35 0.77 -19.93
C PHE A 53 -5.00 0.86 -21.41
N ALA A 54 -5.50 1.87 -22.09
CA ALA A 54 -5.11 2.29 -23.44
C ALA A 54 -5.30 3.80 -23.55
N ALA A 55 -4.62 4.45 -24.49
CA ALA A 55 -4.82 5.87 -24.78
C ALA A 55 -5.10 6.08 -26.26
N LYS A 56 -5.86 7.14 -26.58
CA LYS A 56 -6.14 7.60 -27.93
C LYS A 56 -5.94 9.10 -27.96
N SER A 57 -5.18 9.62 -28.94
CA SER A 57 -5.08 11.05 -29.19
C SER A 57 -6.14 11.53 -30.17
N ASP A 58 -6.38 12.84 -30.19
CA ASP A 58 -7.28 13.48 -31.16
C ASP A 58 -6.75 13.37 -32.61
N GLU A 59 -5.43 13.21 -32.77
CA GLU A 59 -4.77 13.00 -34.05
C GLU A 59 -4.92 11.56 -34.59
N GLY A 60 -5.63 10.70 -33.86
CA GLY A 60 -5.88 9.31 -34.28
C GLY A 60 -4.73 8.37 -33.99
N GLU A 61 -3.84 8.72 -33.04
CA GLU A 61 -2.81 7.81 -32.52
C GLU A 61 -3.37 7.00 -31.35
N TYR A 62 -2.94 5.74 -31.26
CA TYR A 62 -3.37 4.81 -30.21
C TYR A 62 -2.15 4.28 -29.47
N ARG A 63 -2.21 4.26 -28.13
CA ARG A 63 -1.13 3.78 -27.27
C ARG A 63 -1.58 2.58 -26.45
N PHE A 64 -0.73 1.56 -26.42
CA PHE A 64 -0.92 0.32 -25.68
C PHE A 64 0.37 -0.07 -24.98
N HIS A 65 0.27 -0.79 -23.87
CA HIS A 65 1.44 -1.32 -23.18
C HIS A 65 2.22 -2.29 -24.09
N ILE A 66 3.54 -2.26 -24.06
CA ILE A 66 4.41 -3.05 -24.97
C ILE A 66 4.09 -4.56 -24.90
N ASN A 67 3.77 -5.08 -23.74
CA ASN A 67 3.42 -6.50 -23.55
C ASN A 67 2.06 -6.89 -24.18
N TYR A 68 1.25 -5.92 -24.60
CA TYR A 68 0.02 -6.18 -25.35
C TYR A 68 0.27 -6.38 -26.86
N LEU A 69 1.47 -6.08 -27.34
CA LEU A 69 1.80 -6.16 -28.78
C LEU A 69 1.55 -7.56 -29.39
N PRO A 70 1.93 -8.68 -28.75
CA PRO A 70 1.64 -10.00 -29.33
C PRO A 70 0.14 -10.23 -29.52
N ARG A 71 -0.67 -9.85 -28.52
CA ARG A 71 -2.14 -9.96 -28.61
C ARG A 71 -2.73 -9.04 -29.66
N PHE A 72 -2.21 -7.83 -29.79
CA PHE A 72 -2.65 -6.89 -30.82
C PHE A 72 -2.32 -7.41 -32.23
N LYS A 73 -1.14 -8.02 -32.43
CA LYS A 73 -0.77 -8.66 -33.69
C LYS A 73 -1.71 -9.82 -34.07
N GLU A 74 -2.15 -10.64 -33.10
CA GLU A 74 -3.17 -11.66 -33.36
C GLU A 74 -4.47 -11.04 -33.87
N MET A 75 -4.93 -9.96 -33.24
CA MET A 75 -6.15 -9.26 -33.68
C MET A 75 -6.03 -8.65 -35.08
N LEU A 76 -4.86 -8.16 -35.44
CA LEU A 76 -4.61 -7.66 -36.78
C LEU A 76 -4.69 -8.79 -37.83
N ARG A 77 -4.12 -9.96 -37.56
CA ARG A 77 -4.23 -11.15 -38.41
C ARG A 77 -5.67 -11.65 -38.51
N ASP A 78 -6.43 -11.68 -37.42
CA ASP A 78 -7.86 -11.99 -37.43
C ASP A 78 -8.65 -11.01 -38.31
N GLY A 79 -8.18 -9.75 -38.43
CA GLY A 79 -8.71 -8.71 -39.29
C GLY A 79 -8.13 -8.72 -40.72
N LEU A 80 -7.42 -9.81 -41.12
CA LEU A 80 -6.80 -10.00 -42.42
C LEU A 80 -5.71 -8.94 -42.75
N ILE A 81 -5.02 -8.42 -41.76
CA ILE A 81 -3.87 -7.53 -41.93
C ILE A 81 -2.60 -8.34 -41.69
N ASN A 82 -1.75 -8.39 -42.68
CA ASN A 82 -0.48 -9.09 -42.62
C ASN A 82 0.66 -8.17 -42.15
N ASP A 83 1.74 -8.78 -41.63
CA ASP A 83 2.90 -8.03 -41.12
C ASP A 83 3.59 -7.16 -42.19
N ASP A 84 3.48 -7.52 -43.50
CA ASP A 84 4.01 -6.75 -44.63
C ASP A 84 3.22 -5.44 -44.91
N GLU A 85 2.01 -5.32 -44.39
CA GLU A 85 1.18 -4.09 -44.47
C GLU A 85 1.48 -3.11 -43.35
N ILE A 86 2.39 -3.48 -42.42
CA ILE A 86 2.74 -2.72 -41.24
C ILE A 86 4.20 -2.30 -41.28
N ASN A 87 4.46 -1.04 -41.02
CA ASN A 87 5.81 -0.53 -40.78
C ASN A 87 6.09 -0.47 -39.29
N TYR A 88 7.05 -1.24 -38.82
CA TYR A 88 7.53 -1.23 -37.47
C TYR A 88 8.75 -0.33 -37.33
N PHE A 89 8.71 0.61 -36.34
CA PHE A 89 9.82 1.48 -36.00
C PHE A 89 10.17 1.24 -34.52
N LYS A 90 11.39 0.78 -34.29
CA LYS A 90 11.90 0.63 -32.92
C LYS A 90 12.60 1.92 -32.54
N HIS A 91 12.18 2.51 -31.44
CA HIS A 91 12.79 3.69 -30.83
C HIS A 91 13.71 3.24 -29.69
N GLU A 92 14.94 3.73 -29.72
CA GLU A 92 15.85 3.58 -28.59
C GLU A 92 15.35 4.45 -27.43
N TYR A 93 15.71 4.07 -26.21
CA TYR A 93 15.49 4.93 -25.06
C TYR A 93 16.47 6.12 -25.13
N PRO A 94 16.07 7.29 -24.58
CA PRO A 94 16.94 8.45 -24.50
C PRO A 94 18.22 8.14 -23.70
N GLU A 95 19.34 8.74 -24.09
CA GLU A 95 20.59 8.60 -23.35
C GLU A 95 20.44 9.18 -21.93
N PRO A 96 20.60 8.34 -20.90
CA PRO A 96 20.41 8.80 -19.52
C PRO A 96 21.60 9.62 -19.02
N GLU A 97 21.37 10.50 -18.05
CA GLU A 97 22.46 11.18 -17.34
C GLU A 97 23.12 10.20 -16.37
N GLU A 98 24.44 10.11 -16.43
CA GLU A 98 25.23 9.36 -15.47
C GLU A 98 25.36 10.12 -14.16
N ILE A 99 25.22 9.41 -13.04
CA ILE A 99 25.35 9.96 -11.69
C ILE A 99 26.28 9.11 -10.84
N ASP A 100 26.97 9.71 -9.90
CA ASP A 100 27.82 9.00 -8.92
C ASP A 100 27.16 9.03 -7.54
N VAL A 101 26.40 8.01 -7.22
CA VAL A 101 25.78 7.80 -5.90
C VAL A 101 26.27 6.49 -5.32
N LYS A 102 26.53 6.43 -4.01
CA LYS A 102 27.09 5.25 -3.35
C LYS A 102 26.32 4.89 -2.08
N VAL A 103 25.92 3.63 -1.97
CA VAL A 103 25.36 3.07 -0.75
C VAL A 103 26.52 2.64 0.16
N PRO A 104 26.63 3.17 1.39
CA PRO A 104 27.70 2.82 2.32
C PRO A 104 27.77 1.32 2.61
N GLU A 105 28.99 0.79 2.77
CA GLU A 105 29.24 -0.64 3.01
C GLU A 105 28.60 -1.20 4.29
N LYS A 106 28.24 -0.32 5.24
CA LYS A 106 27.51 -0.72 6.44
C LYS A 106 26.15 -1.36 6.14
N PHE A 107 25.55 -1.08 4.95
CA PHE A 107 24.28 -1.67 4.50
C PHE A 107 24.55 -2.97 3.73
N GLN A 108 24.86 -4.03 4.45
CA GLN A 108 25.05 -5.34 3.86
C GLN A 108 23.74 -5.91 3.35
N MET A 109 23.78 -6.43 2.14
CA MET A 109 22.64 -7.13 1.53
C MET A 109 22.57 -8.59 2.02
N ARG A 110 21.37 -9.11 2.04
CA ARG A 110 21.11 -10.55 2.28
C ARG A 110 21.11 -11.30 0.96
N ASP A 111 21.38 -12.59 0.96
CA ASP A 111 21.48 -13.42 -0.25
C ASP A 111 20.31 -13.19 -1.23
N TYR A 112 19.07 -13.22 -0.73
CA TYR A 112 17.90 -13.00 -1.57
C TYR A 112 17.78 -11.55 -2.11
N GLN A 113 18.40 -10.57 -1.46
CA GLN A 113 18.48 -9.20 -1.96
C GLN A 113 19.53 -9.08 -3.06
N GLU A 114 20.63 -9.81 -2.94
CA GLU A 114 21.66 -9.92 -3.99
C GLU A 114 21.11 -10.62 -5.23
N GLU A 115 20.34 -11.71 -5.04
CA GLU A 115 19.63 -12.37 -6.14
C GLU A 115 18.67 -11.42 -6.84
N ALA A 116 17.89 -10.66 -6.07
CA ALA A 116 16.96 -9.67 -6.63
C ALA A 116 17.70 -8.49 -7.29
N LEU A 117 18.84 -8.07 -6.74
CA LEU A 117 19.71 -7.07 -7.35
C LEU A 117 20.24 -7.54 -8.71
N SER A 118 20.80 -8.74 -8.76
CA SER A 118 21.24 -9.36 -10.02
C SER A 118 20.10 -9.44 -11.04
N TYR A 119 18.90 -9.85 -10.58
CA TYR A 119 17.71 -9.88 -11.44
C TYR A 119 17.29 -8.48 -11.94
N ILE A 120 17.41 -7.42 -11.13
CA ILE A 120 17.13 -6.04 -11.57
C ILE A 120 18.11 -5.61 -12.65
N LEU A 121 19.39 -5.94 -12.48
CA LEU A 121 20.47 -5.54 -13.39
C LEU A 121 20.49 -6.32 -14.70
N ASP A 122 19.87 -7.50 -14.73
CA ASP A 122 19.77 -8.36 -15.92
C ASP A 122 18.99 -7.69 -17.06
N GLU A 123 19.05 -8.26 -18.25
CA GLU A 123 18.40 -7.75 -19.46
C GLU A 123 16.91 -7.42 -19.29
N GLY A 124 16.43 -6.50 -20.09
CA GLY A 124 15.04 -6.04 -20.14
C GLY A 124 14.78 -4.76 -19.35
N HIS A 125 13.80 -3.99 -19.83
CA HIS A 125 13.53 -2.63 -19.36
C HIS A 125 12.59 -2.58 -18.14
N SER A 126 11.89 -3.65 -17.84
CA SER A 126 10.89 -3.71 -16.75
C SER A 126 11.14 -4.91 -15.85
N LYS A 127 11.26 -4.68 -14.55
CA LYS A 127 11.48 -5.71 -13.53
C LYS A 127 10.54 -5.52 -12.34
N LEU A 128 9.92 -6.61 -11.90
CA LEU A 128 9.08 -6.60 -10.72
C LEU A 128 9.74 -7.35 -9.58
N VAL A 129 9.90 -6.69 -8.44
CA VAL A 129 10.41 -7.29 -7.20
C VAL A 129 9.27 -7.45 -6.21
N ALA A 130 8.89 -8.70 -5.94
CA ALA A 130 7.79 -9.06 -5.06
C ALA A 130 8.31 -9.53 -3.70
N PHE A 131 8.72 -8.59 -2.85
CA PHE A 131 9.17 -8.88 -1.50
C PHE A 131 8.08 -8.59 -0.47
N SER A 132 7.89 -9.48 0.49
CA SER A 132 7.05 -9.19 1.66
C SER A 132 7.56 -7.94 2.41
N MET A 133 6.71 -7.37 3.26
CA MET A 133 7.10 -6.19 4.04
C MET A 133 8.29 -6.50 4.95
N GLY A 134 9.21 -5.53 5.09
CA GLY A 134 10.39 -5.67 5.94
C GLY A 134 11.57 -6.44 5.33
N LEU A 135 11.46 -6.89 4.08
CA LEU A 135 12.56 -7.60 3.39
C LEU A 135 13.54 -6.69 2.64
N GLY A 136 13.47 -5.37 2.88
CA GLY A 136 14.45 -4.42 2.35
C GLY A 136 14.29 -4.09 0.86
N LYS A 137 13.06 -4.04 0.34
CA LYS A 137 12.77 -3.59 -1.03
C LYS A 137 13.48 -2.29 -1.40
N THR A 138 13.42 -1.31 -0.49
CA THR A 138 14.05 0.01 -0.67
C THR A 138 15.55 -0.11 -0.87
N LEU A 139 16.26 -0.82 0.02
CA LEU A 139 17.71 -1.03 -0.09
C LEU A 139 18.08 -1.69 -1.42
N THR A 140 17.35 -2.75 -1.82
CA THR A 140 17.62 -3.45 -3.07
C THR A 140 17.45 -2.53 -4.29
N ALA A 141 16.38 -1.72 -4.33
CA ALA A 141 16.13 -0.82 -5.45
C ALA A 141 17.11 0.37 -5.48
N VAL A 142 17.49 0.93 -4.33
CA VAL A 142 18.48 2.01 -4.21
C VAL A 142 19.87 1.50 -4.58
N LYS A 143 20.25 0.29 -4.14
CA LYS A 143 21.53 -0.35 -4.52
C LYS A 143 21.58 -0.65 -6.04
N ALA A 144 20.46 -1.01 -6.65
CA ALA A 144 20.38 -1.12 -8.10
C ALA A 144 20.61 0.24 -8.80
N GLY A 145 20.10 1.33 -8.24
CA GLY A 145 20.35 2.68 -8.74
C GLY A 145 21.82 3.08 -8.73
N GLU A 146 22.54 2.74 -7.65
CA GLU A 146 24.00 2.91 -7.56
C GLU A 146 24.73 2.16 -8.69
N LEU A 147 24.39 0.88 -8.89
CA LEU A 147 25.09 0.04 -9.87
C LEU A 147 24.71 0.36 -11.32
N LEU A 148 23.52 0.88 -11.56
CA LEU A 148 23.11 1.40 -12.86
C LEU A 148 23.77 2.75 -13.17
N GLY A 149 24.03 3.54 -12.14
CA GLY A 149 24.71 4.84 -12.26
C GLY A 149 23.91 5.90 -13.04
N TYR A 150 22.58 5.78 -13.10
CA TYR A 150 21.75 6.69 -13.89
C TYR A 150 20.83 7.55 -13.04
N ARG A 151 20.59 8.78 -13.53
CA ARG A 151 19.58 9.67 -12.92
C ARG A 151 18.28 8.95 -12.68
N THR A 152 17.78 9.07 -11.45
CA THR A 152 16.72 8.22 -10.92
C THR A 152 15.46 9.01 -10.58
N ILE A 153 14.29 8.51 -11.00
CA ILE A 153 12.98 8.96 -10.50
C ILE A 153 12.33 7.90 -9.63
N ILE A 154 11.92 8.28 -8.43
CA ILE A 154 11.24 7.43 -7.46
C ILE A 154 9.78 7.88 -7.34
N ILE A 155 8.86 7.05 -7.79
CA ILE A 155 7.42 7.35 -7.78
C ILE A 155 6.77 6.62 -6.62
N VAL A 156 6.19 7.39 -5.68
CA VAL A 156 5.64 6.87 -4.42
C VAL A 156 4.25 7.39 -4.13
N LEU A 157 3.50 6.69 -3.29
CA LEU A 157 2.27 7.25 -2.72
C LEU A 157 2.60 8.42 -1.81
N GLY A 158 1.74 9.46 -1.81
CA GLY A 158 1.98 10.70 -1.05
C GLY A 158 2.32 10.47 0.43
N ARG A 159 1.74 9.44 1.05
CA ARG A 159 2.00 9.06 2.45
C ARG A 159 3.39 8.45 2.70
N TYR A 160 4.08 7.98 1.65
CA TYR A 160 5.42 7.39 1.76
C TYR A 160 6.55 8.33 1.34
N LYS A 161 6.23 9.53 0.87
CA LYS A 161 7.21 10.47 0.30
C LYS A 161 8.30 10.86 1.30
N GLU A 162 7.93 11.16 2.54
CA GLU A 162 8.89 11.54 3.59
C GLU A 162 9.77 10.36 3.99
N LYS A 163 9.17 9.17 4.12
CA LYS A 163 9.94 7.95 4.38
C LYS A 163 10.98 7.69 3.28
N TRP A 164 10.60 7.80 2.01
CA TRP A 164 11.52 7.62 0.90
C TRP A 164 12.61 8.69 0.85
N ARG A 165 12.30 9.94 1.23
CA ARG A 165 13.31 10.97 1.41
C ARG A 165 14.34 10.55 2.48
N ASP A 166 13.85 10.13 3.64
CA ASP A 166 14.71 9.72 4.75
C ASP A 166 15.55 8.49 4.35
N ASP A 167 14.93 7.48 3.69
CA ASP A 167 15.63 6.30 3.18
C ASP A 167 16.71 6.67 2.13
N VAL A 168 16.45 7.60 1.21
CA VAL A 168 17.42 8.06 0.20
C VAL A 168 18.60 8.78 0.87
N LEU A 169 18.33 9.67 1.83
CA LEU A 169 19.38 10.38 2.57
C LEU A 169 20.23 9.44 3.43
N GLU A 170 19.62 8.42 4.02
CA GLU A 170 20.33 7.41 4.79
C GLU A 170 21.21 6.52 3.90
N LEU A 171 20.70 6.13 2.72
CA LEU A 171 21.33 5.15 1.83
C LEU A 171 22.34 5.77 0.87
N TYR A 172 22.11 6.95 0.35
CA TYR A 172 23.05 7.63 -0.55
C TYR A 172 23.89 8.71 0.15
N GLY A 173 23.48 9.16 1.35
CA GLY A 173 24.14 10.23 2.09
C GLY A 173 23.49 11.59 1.94
N ALA A 174 23.79 12.47 2.90
CA ALA A 174 23.19 13.81 2.97
C ALA A 174 23.61 14.75 1.83
N ASP A 175 24.75 14.48 1.19
CA ASP A 175 25.30 15.29 0.09
C ASP A 175 24.69 14.92 -1.28
N THR A 176 23.80 13.93 -1.33
CA THR A 176 23.15 13.53 -2.57
C THR A 176 22.31 14.68 -3.14
N ASN A 177 22.53 15.00 -4.41
CA ASN A 177 21.70 15.97 -5.14
C ASN A 177 20.32 15.39 -5.43
N PHE A 178 19.40 15.48 -4.46
CA PHE A 178 18.04 14.96 -4.59
C PHE A 178 16.98 16.03 -4.37
N MET A 179 15.78 15.78 -4.89
CA MET A 179 14.63 16.65 -4.69
C MET A 179 13.33 15.87 -4.41
N LEU A 180 12.66 16.27 -3.34
CA LEU A 180 11.26 15.88 -3.10
C LEU A 180 10.33 16.85 -3.82
N VAL A 181 9.75 16.43 -4.94
CA VAL A 181 8.90 17.28 -5.80
C VAL A 181 7.55 17.56 -5.12
N LYS A 182 7.26 18.85 -4.91
CA LYS A 182 6.06 19.35 -4.21
C LYS A 182 4.88 19.62 -5.16
N GLY A 183 4.52 18.65 -6.00
CA GLY A 183 3.36 18.76 -6.89
C GLY A 183 3.70 19.14 -8.33
N LEU A 184 2.64 19.34 -9.14
CA LEU A 184 2.76 19.52 -10.58
C LEU A 184 3.55 20.79 -10.96
N ALA A 185 3.27 21.91 -10.32
CA ALA A 185 3.93 23.18 -10.66
C ALA A 185 5.45 23.10 -10.53
N GLN A 186 5.96 22.45 -9.46
CA GLN A 186 7.40 22.28 -9.29
C GLN A 186 7.98 21.29 -10.32
N LEU A 187 7.24 20.22 -10.69
CA LEU A 187 7.69 19.31 -11.73
C LEU A 187 7.84 20.03 -13.08
N LEU A 188 6.87 20.87 -13.45
CA LEU A 188 6.93 21.69 -14.67
C LEU A 188 8.13 22.66 -14.64
N SER A 189 8.37 23.33 -13.51
CA SER A 189 9.53 24.21 -13.33
C SER A 189 10.87 23.47 -13.51
N ILE A 190 10.98 22.24 -13.01
CA ILE A 190 12.19 21.42 -13.18
C ILE A 190 12.39 21.04 -14.66
N ILE A 191 11.31 20.68 -15.35
CA ILE A 191 11.36 20.38 -16.79
C ILE A 191 11.83 21.58 -17.59
N GLU A 192 11.34 22.78 -17.26
CA GLU A 192 11.75 24.02 -17.93
C GLU A 192 13.21 24.34 -17.67
N GLN A 193 13.67 24.23 -16.42
CA GLN A 193 15.09 24.36 -16.07
C GLN A 193 15.99 23.40 -16.86
N ALA A 194 15.56 22.15 -17.00
CA ALA A 194 16.29 21.16 -17.78
C ALA A 194 16.37 21.52 -19.27
N LYS A 195 15.28 22.05 -19.85
CA LYS A 195 15.27 22.55 -21.25
C LYS A 195 16.24 23.71 -21.47
N GLU A 196 16.38 24.58 -20.50
CA GLU A 196 17.31 25.69 -20.53
C GLU A 196 18.78 25.25 -20.30
N GLY A 197 19.01 23.96 -20.04
CA GLY A 197 20.34 23.42 -19.74
C GLY A 197 20.82 23.68 -18.30
N ASN A 198 19.92 24.10 -17.41
CA ASN A 198 20.25 24.29 -16.00
C ASN A 198 20.42 22.94 -15.29
N PRO A 199 21.27 22.84 -14.27
CA PRO A 199 21.44 21.64 -13.47
C PRO A 199 20.12 21.23 -12.79
N VAL A 200 19.79 19.94 -12.88
CA VAL A 200 18.64 19.35 -12.22
C VAL A 200 19.09 18.22 -11.29
N PRO A 201 18.28 17.84 -10.29
CA PRO A 201 18.65 16.81 -9.34
C PRO A 201 18.99 15.45 -9.97
N ASP A 202 19.85 14.69 -9.29
CA ASP A 202 20.22 13.33 -9.69
C ASP A 202 19.14 12.30 -9.29
N VAL A 203 18.44 12.58 -8.18
CA VAL A 203 17.37 11.73 -7.68
C VAL A 203 16.10 12.55 -7.44
N PHE A 204 15.03 12.19 -8.12
CA PHE A 204 13.70 12.80 -7.95
C PHE A 204 12.81 11.88 -7.13
N ILE A 205 12.12 12.41 -6.12
CA ILE A 205 11.03 11.73 -5.43
C ILE A 205 9.73 12.44 -5.80
N VAL A 206 8.87 11.75 -6.54
CA VAL A 206 7.61 12.28 -7.06
C VAL A 206 6.44 11.44 -6.55
N THR A 207 5.29 12.07 -6.26
CA THR A 207 4.12 11.29 -5.86
C THR A 207 3.34 10.76 -7.06
N THR A 208 2.68 9.60 -6.89
CA THR A 208 1.76 9.06 -7.90
C THR A 208 0.69 10.07 -8.30
N THR A 209 0.24 10.91 -7.36
CA THR A 209 -0.74 11.97 -7.63
C THR A 209 -0.16 13.05 -8.55
N THR A 210 1.09 13.44 -8.37
CA THR A 210 1.76 14.43 -9.24
C THR A 210 1.88 13.91 -10.66
N MET A 211 2.33 12.65 -10.83
CA MET A 211 2.40 12.01 -12.16
C MET A 211 1.02 11.87 -12.79
N GLN A 212 0.01 11.55 -12.00
CA GLN A 212 -1.38 11.50 -12.46
C GLN A 212 -1.87 12.83 -13.01
N LEU A 213 -1.63 13.89 -12.27
CA LEU A 213 -2.03 15.24 -12.69
C LEU A 213 -1.31 15.65 -13.97
N TYR A 214 -0.01 15.37 -14.07
CA TYR A 214 0.78 15.66 -15.26
C TYR A 214 0.20 14.98 -16.52
N ILE A 215 0.01 13.66 -16.47
CA ILE A 215 -0.54 12.90 -17.61
C ILE A 215 -1.98 13.34 -17.92
N LYS A 216 -2.81 13.57 -16.88
CA LYS A 216 -4.20 13.99 -17.06
C LYS A 216 -4.32 15.37 -17.71
N GLU A 217 -3.51 16.32 -17.28
CA GLU A 217 -3.52 17.67 -17.90
C GLU A 217 -2.98 17.59 -19.33
N TRP A 218 -1.94 16.81 -19.60
CA TRP A 218 -1.49 16.53 -20.95
C TRP A 218 -2.60 15.97 -21.84
N GLU A 219 -3.26 14.88 -21.40
CA GLU A 219 -4.34 14.25 -22.17
C GLU A 219 -5.57 15.15 -22.39
N LYS A 220 -5.86 16.03 -21.44
CA LYS A 220 -6.98 16.99 -21.56
C LYS A 220 -6.73 18.06 -22.63
N HIS A 221 -5.48 18.43 -22.83
CA HIS A 221 -5.10 19.53 -23.71
C HIS A 221 -4.48 19.03 -25.02
N GLN A 222 -4.64 17.78 -25.37
CA GLN A 222 -4.05 17.09 -26.54
C GLN A 222 -3.71 18.02 -27.71
N GLY A 223 -2.39 18.17 -28.01
CA GLY A 223 -1.91 18.95 -29.14
C GLY A 223 -1.97 20.48 -29.01
N LYS A 224 -2.44 21.04 -27.89
CA LYS A 224 -2.31 22.47 -27.61
C LYS A 224 -1.08 22.67 -26.73
N GLU A 225 -0.19 23.54 -27.14
CA GLU A 225 0.95 23.97 -26.30
C GLU A 225 0.41 24.51 -24.97
N ILE A 226 0.78 23.84 -23.89
CA ILE A 226 0.63 24.33 -22.52
C ILE A 226 2.00 24.84 -22.13
N GLU A 227 2.09 26.10 -21.76
CA GLU A 227 3.33 26.72 -21.32
C GLU A 227 4.01 25.84 -20.26
N GLY A 228 5.27 25.46 -20.51
CA GLY A 228 6.05 24.61 -19.63
C GLY A 228 5.72 23.11 -19.62
N MET A 229 4.71 22.65 -20.35
CA MET A 229 4.35 21.24 -20.40
C MET A 229 4.80 20.57 -21.72
N VAL A 230 5.41 19.39 -21.61
CA VAL A 230 5.81 18.55 -22.74
C VAL A 230 5.04 17.23 -22.72
N PRO A 231 5.03 16.47 -23.82
CA PRO A 231 4.57 15.08 -23.79
C PRO A 231 5.22 14.30 -22.63
N PRO A 232 4.47 13.48 -21.90
CA PRO A 232 5.04 12.78 -20.73
C PRO A 232 6.23 11.87 -21.09
N GLU A 233 6.32 11.32 -22.29
CA GLU A 233 7.48 10.57 -22.79
C GLU A 233 8.72 11.47 -22.96
N GLU A 234 8.57 12.70 -23.43
CA GLU A 234 9.65 13.67 -23.58
C GLU A 234 10.16 14.18 -22.24
N MET A 235 9.33 14.15 -21.18
CA MET A 235 9.79 14.46 -19.83
C MET A 235 10.96 13.57 -19.39
N TYR A 236 10.88 12.27 -19.67
CA TYR A 236 11.97 11.34 -19.34
C TYR A 236 13.25 11.65 -20.12
N GLU A 237 13.11 12.06 -21.38
CA GLU A 237 14.21 12.48 -22.23
C GLU A 237 14.84 13.79 -21.77
N ILE A 238 14.04 14.84 -21.57
CA ILE A 238 14.50 16.16 -21.13
C ILE A 238 15.21 16.09 -19.77
N LEU A 239 14.66 15.33 -18.83
CA LEU A 239 15.26 15.10 -17.52
C LEU A 239 16.39 14.05 -17.56
N LYS A 240 16.65 13.42 -18.70
CA LYS A 240 17.64 12.33 -18.90
C LYS A 240 17.54 11.23 -17.83
N ILE A 241 16.32 10.77 -17.53
CA ILE A 241 16.08 9.75 -16.54
C ILE A 241 16.34 8.38 -17.12
N GLY A 242 17.29 7.64 -16.56
CA GLY A 242 17.59 6.27 -16.95
C GLY A 242 16.96 5.20 -16.06
N TYR A 243 16.70 5.53 -14.79
CA TYR A 243 16.17 4.59 -13.84
C TYR A 243 14.89 5.08 -13.16
N ARG A 244 13.88 4.21 -13.08
CA ARG A 244 12.61 4.51 -12.42
C ARG A 244 12.27 3.46 -11.38
N ILE A 245 11.99 3.89 -10.16
CA ILE A 245 11.49 3.05 -9.08
C ILE A 245 10.03 3.40 -8.82
N ILE A 246 9.13 2.41 -8.78
CA ILE A 246 7.73 2.60 -8.37
C ILE A 246 7.47 1.74 -7.15
N ASP A 247 7.26 2.38 -5.99
CA ASP A 247 6.96 1.66 -4.76
C ASP A 247 5.47 1.37 -4.61
N GLU A 248 5.15 0.21 -4.01
CA GLU A 248 3.80 -0.30 -3.83
C GLU A 248 3.00 -0.28 -5.15
N ALA A 249 3.62 -0.74 -6.23
CA ALA A 249 3.10 -0.64 -7.60
C ALA A 249 1.70 -1.22 -7.81
N HIS A 250 1.26 -2.15 -6.93
CA HIS A 250 -0.10 -2.67 -6.91
C HIS A 250 -1.14 -1.67 -6.36
N GLN A 251 -0.67 -0.66 -5.59
CA GLN A 251 -1.53 0.43 -5.13
C GLN A 251 -1.61 1.50 -6.24
N HIS A 252 -2.80 2.05 -6.46
CA HIS A 252 -3.01 2.97 -7.58
C HIS A 252 -2.53 2.40 -8.93
N PHE A 253 -2.67 1.10 -9.11
CA PHE A 253 -2.18 0.34 -10.26
C PHE A 253 -2.56 0.95 -11.62
N HIS A 254 -3.79 1.48 -11.72
CA HIS A 254 -4.23 2.20 -12.91
C HIS A 254 -3.30 3.37 -13.29
N MET A 255 -2.66 4.01 -12.31
CA MET A 255 -1.70 5.09 -12.54
C MET A 255 -0.34 4.56 -12.97
N VAL A 256 0.09 3.44 -12.40
CA VAL A 256 1.31 2.75 -12.82
C VAL A 256 1.20 2.34 -14.28
N PHE A 257 0.09 1.69 -14.64
CA PHE A 257 -0.17 1.30 -16.03
C PHE A 257 -0.21 2.51 -16.97
N LYS A 258 -0.93 3.58 -16.56
CA LYS A 258 -1.03 4.80 -17.36
C LYS A 258 0.32 5.46 -17.58
N ASN A 259 1.17 5.49 -16.54
CA ASN A 259 2.52 6.03 -16.65
C ASN A 259 3.38 5.23 -17.64
N ASP A 260 3.22 3.91 -17.70
CA ASP A 260 3.95 3.08 -18.68
C ASP A 260 3.54 3.36 -20.13
N LEU A 261 2.29 3.75 -20.38
CA LEU A 261 1.84 4.16 -21.73
C LEU A 261 2.57 5.40 -22.27
N TYR A 262 3.33 6.07 -21.43
CA TYR A 262 4.08 7.29 -21.74
C TYR A 262 5.55 7.20 -21.31
N SER A 263 6.09 5.99 -21.12
CA SER A 263 7.46 5.84 -20.62
C SER A 263 8.38 5.21 -21.66
N ASN A 264 9.48 5.91 -21.94
CA ASN A 264 10.58 5.38 -22.73
C ASN A 264 11.88 5.63 -21.97
N LEU A 265 12.41 4.63 -21.26
CA LEU A 265 13.60 4.75 -20.40
C LEU A 265 14.34 3.42 -20.29
N TYR A 266 15.59 3.48 -19.86
CA TYR A 266 16.47 2.32 -19.79
C TYR A 266 15.94 1.23 -18.87
N LYS A 267 15.60 1.54 -17.61
CA LYS A 267 15.19 0.55 -16.60
C LYS A 267 14.07 1.07 -15.69
N ALA A 268 13.03 0.25 -15.51
CA ALA A 268 11.98 0.47 -14.53
C ALA A 268 11.88 -0.72 -13.57
N VAL A 269 11.83 -0.43 -12.26
CA VAL A 269 11.63 -1.41 -11.20
C VAL A 269 10.34 -1.12 -10.46
N TYR A 270 9.51 -2.14 -10.35
CA TYR A 270 8.24 -2.10 -9.63
C TYR A 270 8.38 -2.90 -8.35
N LEU A 271 8.17 -2.24 -7.22
CA LEU A 271 8.24 -2.85 -5.89
C LEU A 271 6.82 -3.14 -5.40
N THR A 272 6.60 -4.34 -4.91
CA THR A 272 5.31 -4.73 -4.35
C THR A 272 5.46 -5.78 -3.27
N ALA A 273 4.51 -5.83 -2.33
CA ALA A 273 4.41 -6.94 -1.38
C ALA A 273 3.45 -8.04 -1.87
N THR A 274 2.52 -7.71 -2.78
CA THR A 274 1.46 -8.60 -3.25
C THR A 274 1.11 -8.31 -4.70
N LEU A 275 0.83 -9.37 -5.47
CA LEU A 275 0.39 -9.31 -6.88
C LEU A 275 -0.98 -9.95 -7.09
N GLU A 276 -1.76 -10.10 -6.03
CA GLU A 276 -3.07 -10.72 -6.08
C GLU A 276 -4.17 -9.66 -5.99
N SER A 277 -5.17 -9.77 -6.84
CA SER A 277 -6.37 -8.97 -6.83
C SER A 277 -7.61 -9.86 -6.87
N ASN A 278 -8.63 -9.52 -6.08
CA ASN A 278 -9.94 -10.17 -6.15
C ASN A 278 -10.74 -9.74 -7.40
N ASP A 279 -10.38 -8.64 -8.01
CA ASP A 279 -10.91 -8.19 -9.29
C ASP A 279 -10.20 -8.93 -10.43
N LYS A 280 -10.93 -9.78 -11.14
CA LYS A 280 -10.41 -10.59 -12.26
C LYS A 280 -9.83 -9.74 -13.38
N PHE A 281 -10.44 -8.58 -13.66
CA PHE A 281 -9.94 -7.68 -14.69
C PHE A 281 -8.60 -7.06 -14.26
N ILE A 282 -8.49 -6.56 -13.05
CA ILE A 282 -7.23 -6.02 -12.50
C ILE A 282 -6.17 -7.12 -12.44
N GLN A 283 -6.53 -8.36 -12.06
CA GLN A 283 -5.59 -9.47 -12.08
C GLN A 283 -5.08 -9.78 -13.50
N ALA A 284 -5.95 -9.71 -14.51
CA ALA A 284 -5.53 -9.85 -15.91
C ALA A 284 -4.58 -8.73 -16.33
N MET A 285 -4.83 -7.49 -15.89
CA MET A 285 -3.95 -6.34 -16.17
C MET A 285 -2.60 -6.47 -15.44
N TYR A 286 -2.55 -7.01 -14.21
CA TYR A 286 -1.28 -7.36 -13.56
C TYR A 286 -0.47 -8.38 -14.37
N ASN A 287 -1.14 -9.41 -14.93
CA ASN A 287 -0.48 -10.42 -15.72
C ASN A 287 0.00 -9.88 -17.09
N LEU A 288 -0.66 -8.85 -17.60
CA LEU A 288 -0.26 -8.16 -18.81
C LEU A 288 1.00 -7.32 -18.61
N ILE A 289 0.99 -6.41 -17.62
CA ILE A 289 2.11 -5.49 -17.41
C ILE A 289 3.33 -6.19 -16.80
N TRP A 290 3.08 -7.18 -15.94
CA TRP A 290 4.13 -7.99 -15.32
C TRP A 290 3.91 -9.48 -15.61
N PRO A 291 4.17 -9.96 -16.82
CA PRO A 291 4.14 -11.39 -17.11
C PRO A 291 5.17 -12.14 -16.26
N ARG A 292 5.02 -13.46 -16.14
CA ARG A 292 5.88 -14.27 -15.24
C ARG A 292 7.37 -14.05 -15.46
N ALA A 293 7.80 -13.87 -16.70
CA ALA A 293 9.21 -13.61 -17.06
C ALA A 293 9.75 -12.28 -16.48
N MET A 294 8.87 -11.31 -16.17
CA MET A 294 9.23 -10.02 -15.57
C MET A 294 9.07 -9.99 -14.07
N ARG A 295 8.87 -11.14 -13.40
CA ARG A 295 8.72 -11.24 -11.96
C ARG A 295 9.95 -11.90 -11.38
N GLY A 296 10.69 -11.19 -10.55
CA GLY A 296 11.72 -11.77 -9.71
C GLY A 296 11.15 -12.83 -8.78
N GLN A 297 12.00 -13.69 -8.27
CA GLN A 297 11.58 -14.72 -7.33
C GLN A 297 10.90 -14.08 -6.12
N ALA A 298 9.68 -14.53 -5.83
CA ALA A 298 8.95 -14.06 -4.68
C ALA A 298 9.59 -14.59 -3.39
N VAL A 299 10.21 -13.72 -2.62
CA VAL A 299 10.81 -14.08 -1.34
C VAL A 299 9.76 -13.98 -0.25
N LYS A 300 9.49 -15.10 0.39
CA LYS A 300 8.70 -15.15 1.62
C LYS A 300 9.67 -15.32 2.78
N PRO A 301 9.64 -14.44 3.80
CA PRO A 301 10.48 -14.65 4.97
C PRO A 301 10.12 -15.98 5.63
N ALA A 302 11.11 -16.64 6.22
CA ALA A 302 10.80 -17.69 7.18
C ALA A 302 9.86 -17.12 8.26
N PRO A 303 8.88 -17.89 8.72
CA PRO A 303 8.02 -17.43 9.80
C PRO A 303 8.84 -17.11 11.05
N TYR A 304 8.68 -15.92 11.59
CA TYR A 304 9.41 -15.44 12.78
C TYR A 304 8.49 -15.00 13.91
N ASP A 305 7.20 -14.91 13.67
CA ASP A 305 6.20 -14.49 14.63
C ASP A 305 5.18 -15.59 14.93
N LYS A 306 4.48 -15.48 16.04
CA LYS A 306 3.30 -16.29 16.35
C LYS A 306 2.03 -15.45 16.18
N THR A 307 0.92 -16.10 15.88
CA THR A 307 -0.38 -15.45 15.69
C THR A 307 -1.40 -16.06 16.64
N THR A 308 -2.13 -15.22 17.38
CA THR A 308 -3.17 -15.65 18.32
C THR A 308 -4.50 -15.02 17.96
N ALA A 309 -5.53 -15.85 17.81
CA ALA A 309 -6.92 -15.42 17.71
C ALA A 309 -7.52 -15.39 19.13
N LEU A 310 -7.89 -14.22 19.61
CA LEU A 310 -8.59 -14.06 20.89
C LEU A 310 -10.09 -14.13 20.66
N LEU A 311 -10.68 -15.24 21.09
CA LEU A 311 -12.12 -15.53 20.92
C LEU A 311 -12.90 -14.99 22.08
N TYR A 312 -14.00 -14.28 21.82
CA TYR A 312 -14.92 -13.78 22.84
C TYR A 312 -16.38 -13.83 22.37
N GLN A 313 -17.31 -13.55 23.26
CA GLN A 313 -18.74 -13.52 22.99
C GLN A 313 -19.40 -12.30 23.60
N HIS A 314 -20.59 -11.92 23.11
CA HIS A 314 -21.44 -10.92 23.72
C HIS A 314 -22.54 -11.59 24.53
N LEU A 315 -22.90 -11.02 25.66
CA LEU A 315 -24.07 -11.47 26.43
C LEU A 315 -25.35 -11.31 25.62
N ASN A 316 -25.43 -10.24 24.84
CA ASN A 316 -26.59 -9.95 24.02
C ASN A 316 -26.15 -9.51 22.61
N PRO A 317 -25.86 -10.47 21.70
CA PRO A 317 -25.39 -10.18 20.35
C PRO A 317 -26.37 -9.40 19.49
N ASP A 318 -27.68 -9.47 19.77
CA ASP A 318 -28.71 -8.76 19.00
C ASP A 318 -28.65 -7.23 19.22
N ARG A 319 -28.04 -6.76 20.32
CA ARG A 319 -27.78 -5.35 20.55
C ARG A 319 -26.61 -4.80 19.74
N VAL A 320 -25.75 -5.66 19.23
CA VAL A 320 -24.53 -5.26 18.52
C VAL A 320 -24.85 -4.94 17.05
N ARG A 321 -24.71 -3.68 16.71
CA ARG A 321 -24.96 -3.20 15.34
C ARG A 321 -23.69 -3.29 14.52
N TRP A 322 -23.65 -4.17 13.54
CA TRP A 322 -22.51 -4.38 12.67
C TRP A 322 -22.85 -4.39 11.17
N LYS A 323 -24.15 -4.40 10.82
CA LYS A 323 -24.62 -4.39 9.42
C LYS A 323 -24.82 -2.97 8.90
N SER A 324 -24.21 -2.65 7.78
CA SER A 324 -24.51 -1.48 6.96
C SER A 324 -25.19 -1.89 5.64
N ASN A 325 -25.65 -0.93 4.86
CA ASN A 325 -26.17 -1.17 3.50
C ASN A 325 -25.13 -1.81 2.56
N GLN A 326 -23.85 -1.74 2.90
CA GLN A 326 -22.74 -2.30 2.13
C GLN A 326 -22.19 -3.62 2.73
N GLY A 327 -22.85 -4.16 3.74
CA GLY A 327 -22.43 -5.37 4.44
C GLY A 327 -21.89 -5.11 5.84
N TYR A 328 -20.84 -5.82 6.26
CA TYR A 328 -20.21 -5.63 7.57
C TYR A 328 -19.50 -4.27 7.68
N SER A 329 -19.73 -3.60 8.80
CA SER A 329 -19.04 -2.36 9.18
C SER A 329 -18.45 -2.48 10.59
N HIS A 330 -17.12 -2.51 10.68
CA HIS A 330 -16.46 -2.57 11.98
C HIS A 330 -16.62 -1.26 12.77
N VAL A 331 -16.71 -0.13 12.07
CA VAL A 331 -17.00 1.18 12.70
C VAL A 331 -18.34 1.14 13.44
N MET A 332 -19.40 0.63 12.82
CA MET A 332 -20.70 0.48 13.49
C MET A 332 -20.65 -0.52 14.64
N TYR A 333 -19.89 -1.60 14.47
CA TYR A 333 -19.66 -2.60 15.49
C TYR A 333 -19.01 -1.97 16.73
N GLU A 334 -17.86 -1.31 16.55
CA GLU A 334 -17.12 -0.66 17.62
C GLU A 334 -17.96 0.43 18.30
N GLN A 335 -18.66 1.27 17.53
CA GLN A 335 -19.57 2.27 18.09
C GLN A 335 -20.69 1.66 18.95
N SER A 336 -21.22 0.49 18.58
CA SER A 336 -22.28 -0.16 19.37
C SER A 336 -21.76 -0.72 20.69
N ILE A 337 -20.52 -1.22 20.74
CA ILE A 337 -19.84 -1.62 21.96
C ILE A 337 -19.63 -0.39 22.85
N TRP A 338 -19.12 0.71 22.29
CA TRP A 338 -18.79 1.92 23.05
C TRP A 338 -20.01 2.64 23.62
N LYS A 339 -21.14 2.58 22.95
CA LYS A 339 -22.41 3.16 23.44
C LYS A 339 -23.03 2.40 24.61
N HIS A 340 -22.68 1.15 24.81
CA HIS A 340 -23.20 0.33 25.89
C HIS A 340 -22.15 0.16 26.99
N ILE A 341 -22.34 0.85 28.14
CA ILE A 341 -21.34 0.94 29.21
C ILE A 341 -20.80 -0.43 29.64
N PRO A 342 -21.64 -1.46 29.95
CA PRO A 342 -21.13 -2.77 30.33
C PRO A 342 -20.24 -3.39 29.27
N SER A 343 -20.63 -3.31 27.99
CA SER A 343 -19.83 -3.84 26.88
C SER A 343 -18.50 -3.11 26.74
N ARG A 344 -18.51 -1.78 26.87
CA ARG A 344 -17.30 -0.95 26.81
C ARG A 344 -16.32 -1.31 27.91
N VAL A 345 -16.80 -1.42 29.15
CA VAL A 345 -15.99 -1.76 30.32
C VAL A 345 -15.26 -3.08 30.12
N GLU A 346 -16.02 -4.14 29.80
CA GLU A 346 -15.43 -5.47 29.63
C GLU A 346 -14.56 -5.59 28.39
N TYR A 347 -14.85 -4.79 27.34
CA TYR A 347 -13.99 -4.73 26.16
C TYR A 347 -12.65 -4.05 26.50
N LEU A 348 -12.66 -2.99 27.31
CA LEU A 348 -11.47 -2.34 27.83
C LEU A 348 -10.69 -3.28 28.77
N ASP A 349 -11.38 -4.01 29.65
CA ASP A 349 -10.76 -5.00 30.52
C ASP A 349 -10.10 -6.13 29.73
N MET A 350 -10.76 -6.62 28.67
CA MET A 350 -10.19 -7.62 27.75
C MET A 350 -8.90 -7.09 27.08
N ILE A 351 -8.88 -5.82 26.66
CA ILE A 351 -7.65 -5.20 26.11
C ILE A 351 -6.56 -5.13 27.19
N GLY A 352 -6.91 -4.70 28.40
CA GLY A 352 -5.99 -4.63 29.54
C GLY A 352 -5.39 -6.00 29.92
N ASP A 353 -6.19 -7.04 29.87
CA ASP A 353 -5.74 -8.42 30.11
C ASP A 353 -4.75 -8.90 29.07
N VAL A 354 -4.94 -8.55 27.80
CA VAL A 354 -3.97 -8.85 26.74
C VAL A 354 -2.64 -8.14 27.04
N VAL A 355 -2.66 -6.88 27.46
CA VAL A 355 -1.44 -6.16 27.87
C VAL A 355 -0.77 -6.86 29.05
N GLU A 356 -1.54 -7.26 30.06
CA GLU A 356 -1.03 -7.91 31.27
C GLU A 356 -0.46 -9.31 30.99
N GLN A 357 -1.12 -10.10 30.14
CA GLN A 357 -0.72 -11.50 29.89
C GLN A 357 0.34 -11.63 28.79
N LYS A 358 0.37 -10.72 27.80
CA LYS A 358 1.20 -10.86 26.60
C LYS A 358 2.37 -9.87 26.53
N PHE A 359 2.20 -8.66 27.08
CA PHE A 359 3.23 -7.63 27.01
C PHE A 359 4.01 -7.49 28.32
N LEU A 360 3.31 -7.38 29.44
CA LEU A 360 3.94 -7.16 30.75
C LEU A 360 5.04 -8.21 31.08
N PRO A 361 4.86 -9.53 30.85
CA PRO A 361 5.89 -10.52 31.16
C PRO A 361 7.16 -10.42 30.32
N LEU A 362 7.07 -9.76 29.15
CA LEU A 362 8.17 -9.60 28.20
C LEU A 362 8.74 -8.18 28.22
N TYR A 363 8.12 -7.28 28.99
CA TYR A 363 8.49 -5.87 28.97
C TYR A 363 9.87 -5.63 29.57
N GLU A 364 10.67 -4.90 28.83
CA GLU A 364 11.90 -4.21 29.24
C GLU A 364 11.96 -2.88 28.48
N PRO A 365 12.71 -1.87 28.97
CA PRO A 365 12.85 -0.60 28.25
C PRO A 365 13.26 -0.80 26.79
N GLY A 366 12.53 -0.15 25.87
CA GLY A 366 12.71 -0.29 24.43
C GLY A 366 11.87 -1.38 23.76
N LYS A 367 11.19 -2.25 24.52
CA LYS A 367 10.19 -3.19 24.01
C LYS A 367 8.83 -2.50 23.94
N LYS A 368 8.13 -2.69 22.82
CA LYS A 368 6.93 -1.92 22.49
C LYS A 368 5.73 -2.79 22.13
N MET A 369 4.54 -2.25 22.36
CA MET A 369 3.27 -2.83 21.94
C MET A 369 2.48 -1.84 21.06
N LEU A 370 1.82 -2.37 20.03
CA LEU A 370 0.91 -1.62 19.16
C LEU A 370 -0.50 -2.21 19.26
N ILE A 371 -1.49 -1.37 19.52
CA ILE A 371 -2.90 -1.75 19.56
C ILE A 371 -3.64 -1.02 18.45
N PHE A 372 -4.39 -1.75 17.62
CA PHE A 372 -5.24 -1.18 16.59
C PHE A 372 -6.70 -1.14 17.00
N CYS A 373 -7.32 0.03 16.83
CA CYS A 373 -8.75 0.28 16.95
C CYS A 373 -9.29 0.87 15.62
N SER A 374 -10.61 0.95 15.50
CA SER A 374 -11.24 1.48 14.28
C SER A 374 -11.42 3.01 14.32
N LEU A 375 -11.70 3.56 15.49
CA LEU A 375 -12.03 4.97 15.69
C LEU A 375 -10.96 5.70 16.49
N VAL A 376 -10.78 6.99 16.19
CA VAL A 376 -9.85 7.88 16.90
C VAL A 376 -10.25 8.02 18.39
N ASP A 377 -11.55 8.18 18.65
CA ASP A 377 -12.07 8.30 20.02
C ASP A 377 -11.82 7.01 20.82
N THR A 378 -12.02 5.85 20.20
CA THR A 378 -11.67 4.56 20.81
C THR A 378 -10.18 4.46 21.12
N CYS A 379 -9.30 4.91 20.20
CA CYS A 379 -7.86 4.91 20.47
C CYS A 379 -7.52 5.74 21.73
N LYS A 380 -8.17 6.90 21.88
CA LYS A 380 -7.97 7.76 23.04
C LYS A 380 -8.43 7.08 24.32
N GLU A 381 -9.65 6.55 24.34
CA GLU A 381 -10.20 5.90 25.55
C GLU A 381 -9.42 4.66 25.96
N VAL A 382 -8.96 3.85 25.00
CA VAL A 382 -8.09 2.71 25.30
C VAL A 382 -6.77 3.17 25.90
N ALA A 383 -6.14 4.22 25.36
CA ALA A 383 -4.91 4.77 25.93
C ALA A 383 -5.12 5.32 27.34
N ASP A 384 -6.21 6.08 27.58
CA ASP A 384 -6.57 6.64 28.89
C ASP A 384 -6.83 5.52 29.92
N TYR A 385 -7.57 4.47 29.52
CA TYR A 385 -7.83 3.30 30.35
C TYR A 385 -6.52 2.56 30.71
N LEU A 386 -5.65 2.31 29.75
CA LEU A 386 -4.39 1.62 30.01
C LEU A 386 -3.45 2.44 30.91
N ASN A 387 -3.38 3.76 30.72
CA ASN A 387 -2.64 4.65 31.62
C ASN A 387 -3.12 4.54 33.06
N GLN A 388 -4.43 4.43 33.28
CA GLN A 388 -4.98 4.29 34.61
C GLN A 388 -4.77 2.89 35.19
N ARG A 389 -4.99 1.84 34.43
CA ARG A 389 -4.79 0.44 34.84
C ARG A 389 -3.33 0.16 35.20
N PHE A 390 -2.40 0.70 34.44
CA PHE A 390 -0.96 0.45 34.59
C PHE A 390 -0.17 1.65 35.15
N LYS A 391 -0.84 2.57 35.89
CA LYS A 391 -0.22 3.78 36.43
C LYS A 391 1.06 3.51 37.23
N ASP A 392 1.14 2.37 37.89
CA ASP A 392 2.29 1.98 38.72
C ASP A 392 3.51 1.53 37.90
N LYS A 393 3.34 1.24 36.59
CA LYS A 393 4.40 0.79 35.71
C LYS A 393 5.22 1.95 35.12
N LYS A 394 4.74 3.18 35.20
CA LYS A 394 5.36 4.39 34.62
C LYS A 394 5.57 4.30 33.11
N TRP A 395 4.76 3.47 32.41
CA TRP A 395 4.81 3.34 30.96
C TRP A 395 4.33 4.60 30.27
N GLN A 396 4.91 4.90 29.11
CA GLN A 396 4.40 5.91 28.21
C GLN A 396 3.36 5.28 27.27
N ILE A 397 2.08 5.62 27.47
CA ILE A 397 0.96 5.08 26.71
C ILE A 397 0.19 6.24 26.09
N SER A 398 0.10 6.30 24.78
CA SER A 398 -0.70 7.33 24.11
C SER A 398 -1.31 6.85 22.79
N LYS A 399 -2.30 7.60 22.32
CA LYS A 399 -2.83 7.42 20.97
C LYS A 399 -1.85 7.95 19.94
N PHE A 400 -1.91 7.37 18.74
CA PHE A 400 -1.24 7.86 17.55
C PHE A 400 -2.21 7.86 16.37
N THR A 401 -2.68 9.03 15.97
CA THR A 401 -3.70 9.23 14.93
C THR A 401 -3.22 10.23 13.88
N ALA A 402 -4.08 10.62 12.93
CA ALA A 402 -3.67 11.40 11.76
C ALA A 402 -2.93 12.71 12.09
N GLU A 403 -3.26 13.35 13.19
CA GLU A 403 -2.72 14.66 13.62
C GLU A 403 -1.47 14.56 14.50
N ASP A 404 -1.12 13.34 14.95
CA ASP A 404 -0.04 13.16 15.93
C ASP A 404 1.34 13.04 15.25
N ASN A 405 2.40 13.55 15.91
CA ASN A 405 3.79 13.48 15.44
C ASN A 405 4.37 12.06 15.58
N LYS A 406 5.24 11.67 14.65
CA LYS A 406 5.89 10.35 14.64
C LYS A 406 6.74 10.07 15.89
N GLU A 407 7.30 11.09 16.52
CA GLU A 407 8.11 10.97 17.73
C GLU A 407 7.40 10.23 18.88
N ILE A 408 6.06 10.30 18.92
CA ILE A 408 5.25 9.56 19.87
C ILE A 408 5.52 8.06 19.82
N ILE A 409 5.74 7.49 18.64
CA ILE A 409 5.98 6.06 18.46
C ILE A 409 7.34 5.65 19.02
N ASP A 410 8.32 6.54 18.90
CA ASP A 410 9.68 6.27 19.35
C ASP A 410 9.80 6.36 20.88
N THR A 411 8.96 7.15 21.51
CA THR A 411 8.95 7.35 22.98
C THR A 411 8.00 6.42 23.73
N ASN A 412 6.91 5.99 23.10
CA ASN A 412 5.89 5.17 23.74
C ASN A 412 6.31 3.71 23.95
N ASP A 413 5.92 3.16 25.12
CA ASP A 413 5.93 1.71 25.40
C ASP A 413 4.71 1.03 24.76
N ILE A 414 3.54 1.66 24.85
CA ILE A 414 2.31 1.18 24.21
C ILE A 414 1.71 2.30 23.35
N THR A 415 1.52 2.01 22.08
CA THR A 415 0.87 2.92 21.13
C THR A 415 -0.50 2.39 20.72
N VAL A 416 -1.55 3.21 20.82
CA VAL A 416 -2.90 2.87 20.36
C VAL A 416 -3.20 3.67 19.09
N SER A 417 -3.53 3.02 17.99
CA SER A 417 -3.66 3.69 16.70
C SER A 417 -4.78 3.11 15.84
N THR A 418 -5.18 3.86 14.81
CA THR A 418 -6.06 3.33 13.79
C THR A 418 -5.27 2.55 12.72
N LEU A 419 -5.91 1.54 12.13
CA LEU A 419 -5.31 0.77 11.02
C LEU A 419 -4.89 1.64 9.85
N GLY A 420 -5.64 2.71 9.56
CA GLY A 420 -5.32 3.64 8.46
C GLY A 420 -4.01 4.40 8.68
N LYS A 421 -3.70 4.78 9.91
CA LYS A 421 -2.49 5.57 10.25
C LYS A 421 -1.28 4.65 10.48
N ALA A 422 -1.34 3.75 11.44
CA ALA A 422 -0.21 2.91 11.80
C ALA A 422 -0.15 1.57 11.03
N GLY A 423 -1.22 1.18 10.35
CA GLY A 423 -1.25 0.00 9.47
C GLY A 423 -0.43 0.15 8.20
N THR A 424 -0.05 1.37 7.82
CA THR A 424 0.53 1.69 6.51
C THR A 424 1.82 2.42 6.60
N ALA A 425 2.88 2.40 6.79
CA ALA A 425 4.08 3.25 6.63
C ALA A 425 4.93 3.46 7.88
N LEU A 426 4.65 2.77 8.99
CA LEU A 426 5.43 2.92 10.21
C LEU A 426 6.35 1.72 10.41
N ASP A 427 7.61 1.97 10.67
CA ASP A 427 8.53 1.00 11.27
C ASP A 427 8.66 1.31 12.75
N ILE A 428 8.36 0.34 13.61
CA ILE A 428 8.38 0.50 15.07
C ILE A 428 9.48 -0.40 15.61
N SER A 429 10.61 0.22 15.92
CA SER A 429 11.75 -0.51 16.47
C SER A 429 11.39 -1.07 17.85
N GLY A 430 11.63 -2.38 18.06
CA GLY A 430 11.35 -3.05 19.34
C GLY A 430 9.89 -3.49 19.54
N LEU A 431 9.07 -3.50 18.49
CA LEU A 431 7.69 -4.00 18.57
C LEU A 431 7.66 -5.51 18.79
N ILE A 432 7.20 -5.95 19.95
CA ILE A 432 7.12 -7.37 20.32
C ILE A 432 5.69 -7.92 20.30
N VAL A 433 4.68 -7.06 20.51
CA VAL A 433 3.25 -7.43 20.45
C VAL A 433 2.49 -6.44 19.56
N CYS A 434 1.72 -6.98 18.62
CA CYS A 434 0.78 -6.22 17.79
C CYS A 434 -0.63 -6.77 18.01
N PHE A 435 -1.50 -5.99 18.63
CA PHE A 435 -2.86 -6.39 18.96
C PHE A 435 -3.87 -5.66 18.07
N ASN A 436 -4.60 -6.40 17.25
CA ASN A 436 -5.58 -5.87 16.31
C ASN A 436 -7.01 -6.19 16.77
N THR A 437 -7.74 -5.18 17.21
CA THR A 437 -9.15 -5.32 17.60
C THR A 437 -10.11 -5.21 16.40
N VAL A 438 -9.60 -4.80 15.21
CA VAL A 438 -10.42 -4.51 14.03
C VAL A 438 -10.63 -5.76 13.18
N ALA A 439 -11.88 -6.19 13.04
CA ALA A 439 -12.26 -7.29 12.16
C ALA A 439 -12.38 -6.81 10.71
N LEU A 440 -11.50 -7.28 9.84
CA LEU A 440 -11.45 -6.95 8.42
C LEU A 440 -11.37 -8.20 7.56
N ALA A 441 -12.04 -8.15 6.39
CA ALA A 441 -11.92 -9.17 5.35
C ALA A 441 -10.70 -8.98 4.46
N GLU A 442 -10.26 -7.73 4.26
CA GLU A 442 -9.24 -7.38 3.26
C GLU A 442 -7.88 -8.03 3.59
N PRO A 443 -7.39 -8.96 2.74
CA PRO A 443 -6.14 -9.67 2.98
C PRO A 443 -4.95 -8.72 3.15
N LYS A 444 -4.91 -7.67 2.33
CA LYS A 444 -3.83 -6.69 2.33
C LYS A 444 -3.74 -5.91 3.64
N ALA A 445 -4.86 -5.40 4.16
CA ALA A 445 -4.87 -4.69 5.44
C ALA A 445 -4.44 -5.61 6.61
N ASN A 446 -4.86 -6.88 6.59
CA ASN A 446 -4.43 -7.87 7.57
C ASN A 446 -2.92 -8.16 7.50
N LEU A 447 -2.37 -8.31 6.30
CA LEU A 447 -0.93 -8.50 6.11
C LEU A 447 -0.13 -7.25 6.48
N GLN A 448 -0.65 -6.06 6.22
CA GLN A 448 0.00 -4.81 6.61
C GLN A 448 0.02 -4.61 8.12
N ALA A 449 -1.08 -4.92 8.81
CA ALA A 449 -1.14 -4.85 10.27
C ALA A 449 -0.15 -5.83 10.92
N LYS A 450 -0.17 -7.11 10.49
CA LYS A 450 0.76 -8.15 10.94
C LYS A 450 2.21 -7.80 10.60
N GLY A 451 2.43 -7.25 9.41
CA GLY A 451 3.75 -6.85 8.90
C GLY A 451 4.39 -5.65 9.63
N ARG A 452 3.79 -5.13 10.71
CA ARG A 452 4.46 -4.20 11.63
C ARG A 452 5.49 -4.92 12.52
N LEU A 453 5.23 -6.19 12.85
CA LEU A 453 6.22 -7.04 13.50
C LEU A 453 7.43 -7.26 12.59
N ARG A 454 8.59 -7.42 13.19
CA ARG A 454 9.84 -7.71 12.51
C ARG A 454 10.48 -8.96 13.13
N ASP A 455 11.36 -9.58 12.35
CA ASP A 455 12.25 -10.61 12.89
C ASP A 455 13.21 -9.95 13.89
N LEU A 456 13.11 -10.35 15.15
CA LEU A 456 13.92 -9.85 16.25
C LEU A 456 15.09 -10.77 16.61
N SER A 457 15.22 -11.92 15.96
CA SER A 457 16.22 -12.95 16.28
C SER A 457 17.68 -12.47 16.20
N LYS A 458 17.93 -11.42 15.42
CA LYS A 458 19.26 -10.82 15.26
C LYS A 458 19.40 -9.45 15.96
N LYS A 459 18.38 -9.02 16.70
CA LYS A 459 18.40 -7.72 17.38
C LYS A 459 18.93 -7.90 18.81
N PRO A 460 20.04 -7.22 19.20
CA PRO A 460 20.60 -7.34 20.55
C PRO A 460 19.56 -7.07 21.64
N GLY A 461 19.45 -7.99 22.60
CA GLY A 461 18.50 -7.94 23.71
C GLY A 461 17.08 -8.43 23.37
N PHE A 462 16.83 -8.89 22.12
CA PHE A 462 15.50 -9.37 21.68
C PHE A 462 15.54 -10.80 21.14
N GLU A 463 16.69 -11.44 21.09
CA GLU A 463 16.94 -12.72 20.41
C GLU A 463 16.05 -13.87 20.90
N HIS A 464 15.65 -13.80 22.19
CA HIS A 464 14.78 -14.79 22.84
C HIS A 464 13.29 -14.52 22.64
N ILE A 465 12.93 -13.40 21.99
CA ILE A 465 11.53 -12.97 21.84
C ILE A 465 10.99 -13.41 20.48
N VAL A 466 9.92 -14.18 20.52
CA VAL A 466 9.09 -14.46 19.34
C VAL A 466 7.97 -13.42 19.31
N PRO A 467 7.97 -12.48 18.36
CA PRO A 467 6.92 -11.46 18.27
C PRO A 467 5.53 -12.09 18.13
N GLU A 468 4.51 -11.43 18.67
CA GLU A 468 3.14 -11.97 18.64
C GLU A 468 2.15 -11.01 17.97
N TYR A 469 1.43 -11.50 16.95
CA TYR A 469 0.28 -10.84 16.37
C TYR A 469 -1.00 -11.41 16.96
N ILE A 470 -1.80 -10.57 17.62
CA ILE A 470 -3.06 -10.96 18.25
C ILE A 470 -4.20 -10.28 17.50
N TYR A 471 -5.29 -10.98 17.24
CA TYR A 471 -6.51 -10.39 16.70
C TYR A 471 -7.76 -10.94 17.37
N THR A 472 -8.78 -10.09 17.49
CA THR A 472 -10.04 -10.45 18.14
C THR A 472 -11.02 -11.11 17.20
N VAL A 473 -11.84 -12.02 17.75
CA VAL A 473 -12.92 -12.72 17.06
C VAL A 473 -14.14 -12.82 17.98
N ALA A 474 -15.19 -12.08 17.69
CA ALA A 474 -16.50 -12.30 18.32
C ALA A 474 -17.16 -13.53 17.70
N THR A 475 -17.26 -14.63 18.44
CA THR A 475 -17.72 -15.93 17.93
C THR A 475 -19.23 -15.98 17.65
N ASP A 476 -19.98 -15.05 18.19
CA ASP A 476 -21.41 -14.82 17.98
C ASP A 476 -21.72 -13.85 16.82
N ILE A 477 -20.71 -13.26 16.19
CA ILE A 477 -20.86 -12.44 14.99
C ILE A 477 -20.42 -13.24 13.75
N PRO A 478 -21.35 -13.68 12.86
CA PRO A 478 -21.01 -14.58 11.74
C PRO A 478 -19.89 -14.08 10.83
N ARG A 479 -19.79 -12.75 10.63
CA ARG A 479 -18.72 -12.16 9.81
C ARG A 479 -17.35 -12.24 10.48
N HIS A 480 -17.26 -12.14 11.81
CA HIS A 480 -16.00 -12.34 12.51
C HIS A 480 -15.49 -13.78 12.39
N VAL A 481 -16.40 -14.75 12.47
CA VAL A 481 -16.07 -16.17 12.28
C VAL A 481 -15.59 -16.43 10.86
N GLN A 482 -16.27 -15.88 9.85
CA GLN A 482 -15.83 -15.97 8.46
C GLN A 482 -14.43 -15.36 8.28
N TYR A 483 -14.21 -14.13 8.75
CA TYR A 483 -12.91 -13.43 8.63
C TYR A 483 -11.80 -14.14 9.41
N HIS A 484 -12.13 -14.82 10.49
CA HIS A 484 -11.19 -15.66 11.21
C HIS A 484 -10.69 -16.83 10.36
N GLN A 485 -11.58 -17.54 9.67
CA GLN A 485 -11.19 -18.62 8.77
C GLN A 485 -10.35 -18.10 7.59
N GLU A 486 -10.73 -16.98 7.01
CA GLU A 486 -9.95 -16.32 5.94
C GLU A 486 -8.55 -15.91 6.44
N LYS A 487 -8.44 -15.38 7.67
CA LYS A 487 -7.14 -15.03 8.29
C LYS A 487 -6.27 -16.26 8.59
N LYS A 488 -6.87 -17.37 9.03
CA LYS A 488 -6.12 -18.63 9.22
C LYS A 488 -5.48 -19.08 7.92
N MET A 489 -6.23 -19.07 6.81
CA MET A 489 -5.69 -19.39 5.49
C MET A 489 -4.63 -18.37 5.03
N LEU A 490 -4.88 -17.08 5.24
CA LEU A 490 -3.96 -16.01 4.84
C LEU A 490 -2.62 -16.09 5.57
N PHE A 491 -2.64 -16.44 6.86
CA PHE A 491 -1.43 -16.50 7.71
C PHE A 491 -0.75 -17.86 7.70
N ALA A 492 -1.38 -18.90 7.13
CA ALA A 492 -0.76 -20.21 6.97
C ALA A 492 0.57 -20.09 6.21
N GLY A 493 1.64 -20.67 6.78
CA GLY A 493 3.02 -20.60 6.25
C GLY A 493 3.69 -19.21 6.37
N ARG A 494 3.04 -18.24 7.03
CA ARG A 494 3.57 -16.88 7.28
C ARG A 494 3.74 -16.57 8.76
N THR A 495 3.50 -17.54 9.61
CA THR A 495 3.65 -17.48 11.08
C THR A 495 4.12 -18.84 11.57
N THR A 496 4.89 -18.85 12.64
CA THR A 496 5.41 -20.11 13.23
C THR A 496 4.28 -20.98 13.79
N ARG A 497 3.24 -20.33 14.33
CA ARG A 497 2.10 -21.00 14.95
C ARG A 497 0.86 -20.10 14.94
N ILE A 498 -0.32 -20.69 14.73
CA ILE A 498 -1.62 -20.04 14.95
C ILE A 498 -2.27 -20.71 16.15
N THR A 499 -2.64 -19.92 17.15
CA THR A 499 -3.32 -20.37 18.38
C THR A 499 -4.67 -19.68 18.51
N GLU A 500 -5.61 -20.34 19.17
CA GLU A 500 -6.90 -19.78 19.56
C GLU A 500 -6.97 -19.75 21.09
N GLU A 501 -7.21 -18.58 21.64
CA GLU A 501 -7.36 -18.38 23.07
C GLU A 501 -8.74 -17.76 23.34
N ARG A 502 -9.34 -18.06 24.48
CA ARG A 502 -10.64 -17.49 24.86
C ARG A 502 -10.44 -16.38 25.88
N ALA A 503 -11.10 -15.25 25.64
CA ALA A 503 -11.17 -14.19 26.65
C ALA A 503 -11.94 -14.70 27.89
N GLN A 504 -11.59 -14.18 29.04
CA GLN A 504 -12.16 -14.58 30.31
C GLN A 504 -13.61 -14.06 30.50
N TYR A 505 -14.03 -13.08 29.70
CA TYR A 505 -15.30 -12.39 29.86
C TYR A 505 -16.26 -12.65 28.69
N THR A 506 -17.56 -12.51 29.03
CA THR A 506 -18.63 -12.32 28.05
C THR A 506 -18.95 -10.84 28.00
N ILE A 507 -18.72 -10.18 26.86
CA ILE A 507 -18.87 -8.73 26.71
C ILE A 507 -20.30 -8.28 26.97
N GLY A 508 -20.48 -7.37 27.92
CA GLY A 508 -21.78 -6.84 28.35
C GLY A 508 -22.40 -7.51 29.59
N GLN A 509 -21.63 -8.37 30.27
CA GLN A 509 -22.12 -9.12 31.44
C GLN A 509 -22.06 -8.32 32.74
N SER A 510 -21.06 -7.47 32.93
CA SER A 510 -20.86 -6.76 34.19
C SER A 510 -20.57 -5.28 34.01
N LEU A 511 -20.70 -4.52 35.11
CA LEU A 511 -20.32 -3.11 35.23
C LEU A 511 -18.95 -2.93 35.89
N GLY A 512 -18.27 -3.99 36.21
CA GLY A 512 -17.05 -4.17 36.98
C GLY A 512 -16.09 -2.99 37.09
N GLU A 513 -14.94 -3.07 36.47
CA GLU A 513 -13.77 -2.18 36.59
C GLU A 513 -14.03 -0.72 36.18
N TYR A 514 -14.93 -0.48 35.23
CA TYR A 514 -15.20 0.88 34.73
C TYR A 514 -15.51 1.88 35.83
N PHE A 515 -16.39 1.53 36.76
CA PHE A 515 -16.76 2.41 37.88
C PHE A 515 -15.65 2.52 38.92
N ARG A 516 -14.79 1.51 39.03
CA ARG A 516 -13.64 1.55 39.94
C ARG A 516 -12.54 2.47 39.41
N LEU A 517 -12.34 2.50 38.08
CA LEU A 517 -11.32 3.33 37.46
C LEU A 517 -11.72 4.79 37.27
N ASN A 518 -12.99 5.11 37.51
CA ASN A 518 -13.54 6.49 37.44
C ASN A 518 -13.14 7.22 36.12
N LEU A 519 -13.18 6.51 35.00
CA LEU A 519 -12.82 7.04 33.68
C LEU A 519 -13.86 8.03 33.19
N LYS A 520 -13.39 9.19 32.70
CA LYS A 520 -14.20 10.12 31.92
C LYS A 520 -14.06 9.78 30.45
N SER A 521 -15.14 9.32 29.84
CA SER A 521 -15.19 8.95 28.42
C SER A 521 -15.98 9.98 27.63
N HIS A 522 -15.65 10.12 26.34
CA HIS A 522 -16.45 10.84 25.36
C HIS A 522 -17.93 10.39 25.36
N TRP A 523 -18.19 9.13 25.65
CA TRP A 523 -19.50 8.51 25.70
C TRP A 523 -20.24 8.67 27.04
N ASP A 524 -19.60 9.19 28.09
CA ASP A 524 -20.18 9.37 29.42
C ASP A 524 -21.21 10.50 29.46
N ASN A 525 -21.23 11.36 28.43
CA ASN A 525 -22.32 12.35 28.23
C ASN A 525 -23.66 11.69 27.86
N ILE A 526 -23.67 10.38 27.59
CA ILE A 526 -24.89 9.57 27.60
C ILE A 526 -25.25 9.39 29.08
N LYS A 527 -26.08 10.31 29.59
CA LYS A 527 -26.49 10.33 31.01
C LYS A 527 -26.88 8.94 31.49
N MET A 528 -26.52 8.59 32.72
CA MET A 528 -26.98 7.38 33.43
C MET A 528 -28.51 7.20 33.37
N GLU A 529 -29.29 8.27 33.14
CA GLU A 529 -30.71 8.25 32.85
C GLU A 529 -31.11 7.34 31.67
N ASN A 530 -30.25 7.21 30.64
CA ASN A 530 -30.48 6.31 29.51
C ASN A 530 -30.28 4.82 29.88
N LEU A 531 -29.50 4.53 30.89
CA LEU A 531 -29.37 3.17 31.45
C LEU A 531 -30.63 2.73 32.16
N LYS A 532 -31.26 3.65 32.90
CA LYS A 532 -32.54 3.40 33.62
C LYS A 532 -33.71 3.23 32.66
N LEU A 533 -33.67 3.82 31.48
CA LEU A 533 -34.70 3.64 30.44
C LEU A 533 -34.62 2.26 29.75
N HIS A 534 -33.45 1.67 29.66
CA HIS A 534 -33.28 0.33 29.04
C HIS A 534 -33.61 -0.82 30.00
N ASP A 535 -33.51 -0.61 31.32
CA ASP A 535 -33.97 -1.61 32.32
C ASP A 535 -35.49 -1.61 32.53
N LYS A 536 -36.21 -0.55 32.11
CA LYS A 536 -37.68 -0.46 32.19
C LYS A 536 -38.41 -1.08 30.97
N THR A 537 -37.68 -1.59 29.97
CA THR A 537 -38.23 -2.27 28.79
C THR A 537 -37.92 -3.76 28.80
N LYS A 538 -37.88 -4.37 29.97
CA LYS A 538 -38.00 -5.82 30.18
C LYS A 538 -39.44 -6.18 30.46
#